data_0663766e6ca01769e0d47857626ed82e
#
_entry.id   0663766e6ca01769e0d47857626ed82e
#
_cell.length_a   1.000
_cell.length_b   1.000
_cell.length_c   1.000
_cell.angle_alpha   90.00
_cell.angle_beta   90.00
_cell.angle_gamma   90.00
#
_symmetry.space_group_name_H-M   'P 1'
#
loop_
_entity.id
_entity.type
_entity.pdbx_description
1 polymer ?
#
loop_
_entity_poly.entity_id
_entity_poly.type
_entity_poly.pdbx_seq_one_letter_code
_entity_poly.pdbx_strand_id
1 'polypeptide(L)' 'MTRFALLVRGINVGGKNKVVMAELRKELQTIGLDGVETYINSGNIFFESAASKAELVDLLGHFFRDHYPFIQSFSLF' A
#
# COMPACT_ATOMS: atom_id res chain seq x y z
N MET A 1 13.87 -8.08 -9.82
CA MET A 1 12.85 -7.53 -8.91
C MET A 1 11.85 -8.59 -8.55
N THR A 2 11.30 -8.49 -7.36
CA THR A 2 10.27 -9.42 -6.87
C THR A 2 8.91 -8.73 -6.92
N ARG A 3 7.89 -9.46 -7.35
CA ARG A 3 6.52 -8.96 -7.32
C ARG A 3 5.90 -9.27 -5.96
N PHE A 4 5.32 -8.26 -5.36
CA PHE A 4 4.67 -8.36 -4.06
C PHE A 4 3.18 -8.07 -4.17
N ALA A 5 2.42 -8.67 -3.26
CA ALA A 5 1.01 -8.35 -3.08
C ALA A 5 0.84 -7.71 -1.69
N LEU A 6 0.21 -6.55 -1.67
CA LEU A 6 -0.05 -5.79 -0.45
C LEU A 6 -1.56 -5.76 -0.22
N LEU A 7 -1.98 -6.19 0.97
CA LEU A 7 -3.37 -6.10 1.38
C LEU A 7 -3.48 -5.08 2.51
N VAL A 8 -4.24 -4.02 2.28
CA VAL A 8 -4.50 -2.99 3.28
C VAL A 8 -5.91 -3.19 3.82
N ARG A 9 -6.03 -3.25 5.13
CA ARG A 9 -7.31 -3.55 5.79
C ARG A 9 -7.94 -2.30 6.36
N GLY A 10 -9.27 -2.32 6.43
CA GLY A 10 -10.04 -1.29 7.10
C GLY A 10 -10.17 0.03 6.35
N ILE A 11 -10.01 0.00 5.04
CA ILE A 11 -10.18 1.18 4.19
C ILE A 11 -11.44 1.08 3.34
N ASN A 12 -12.03 2.23 3.01
CA ASN A 12 -13.20 2.33 2.13
C ASN A 12 -14.40 1.49 2.60
N VAL A 13 -14.58 1.39 3.91
CA VAL A 13 -15.65 0.60 4.52
C VAL A 13 -16.72 1.52 5.11
N GLY A 14 -17.96 1.37 4.64
CA GLY A 14 -19.08 2.13 5.19
C GLY A 14 -18.91 3.65 5.12
N GLY A 15 -18.22 4.16 4.12
CA GLY A 15 -17.94 5.58 3.98
C GLY A 15 -16.87 6.12 4.91
N LYS A 16 -16.21 5.25 5.67
CA LYS A 16 -15.13 5.63 6.58
C LYS A 16 -13.77 5.24 6.00
N ASN A 17 -12.72 5.92 6.48
CA ASN A 17 -11.34 5.62 6.12
C ASN A 17 -11.13 5.59 4.61
N LYS A 18 -11.64 6.63 3.94
CA LYS A 18 -11.56 6.71 2.49
C LYS A 18 -10.13 6.85 2.01
N VAL A 19 -9.78 6.02 1.04
CA VAL A 19 -8.51 6.10 0.33
C VAL A 19 -8.81 6.14 -1.16
N VAL A 20 -8.31 7.18 -1.83
CA VAL A 20 -8.42 7.28 -3.28
C VAL A 20 -7.30 6.43 -3.87
N MET A 21 -7.64 5.29 -4.43
CA MET A 21 -6.65 4.30 -4.87
C MET A 21 -5.69 4.85 -5.93
N ALA A 22 -6.17 5.73 -6.82
CA ALA A 22 -5.32 6.36 -7.83
C ALA A 22 -4.24 7.25 -7.20
N GLU A 23 -4.57 7.95 -6.12
CA GLU A 23 -3.61 8.76 -5.39
C GLU A 23 -2.63 7.90 -4.62
N LEU A 24 -3.12 6.87 -3.94
CA LEU A 24 -2.27 5.91 -3.24
C LEU A 24 -1.25 5.28 -4.18
N ARG A 25 -1.69 4.88 -5.36
CA ARG A 25 -0.81 4.33 -6.38
C ARG A 25 0.33 5.27 -6.73
N LYS A 26 0.02 6.54 -6.96
CA LYS A 26 1.03 7.56 -7.28
C LYS A 26 2.00 7.76 -6.12
N GLU A 27 1.49 7.83 -4.91
CA GLU A 27 2.31 8.03 -3.72
C GLU A 27 3.25 6.84 -3.49
N LEU A 28 2.78 5.63 -3.70
CA LEU A 28 3.63 4.44 -3.58
C LEU A 28 4.74 4.43 -4.63
N GLN A 29 4.47 4.94 -5.83
CA GLN A 29 5.49 5.09 -6.84
C GLN A 29 6.57 6.09 -6.42
N THR A 30 6.19 7.15 -5.73
CA THR A 30 7.16 8.17 -5.27
C THR A 30 8.11 7.65 -4.20
N ILE A 31 7.74 6.63 -3.45
CA ILE A 31 8.63 6.02 -2.46
C ILE A 31 9.46 4.87 -3.01
N GLY A 32 9.44 4.67 -4.32
CA GLY A 32 10.33 3.75 -5.01
C GLY A 32 9.76 2.40 -5.38
N LEU A 33 8.45 2.21 -5.27
CA LEU A 33 7.83 0.97 -5.72
C LEU A 33 7.54 1.04 -7.22
N ASP A 34 7.81 -0.05 -7.94
CA ASP A 34 7.64 -0.11 -9.39
C ASP A 34 6.39 -0.91 -9.76
N GLY A 35 5.82 -0.58 -10.93
CA GLY A 35 4.70 -1.33 -11.49
C GLY A 35 3.50 -1.42 -10.56
N VAL A 36 3.21 -0.36 -9.83
CA VAL A 36 2.13 -0.37 -8.85
C VAL A 36 0.78 -0.47 -9.56
N GLU A 37 0.01 -1.49 -9.19
CA GLU A 37 -1.33 -1.72 -9.68
C GLU A 37 -2.30 -1.85 -8.50
N THR A 38 -3.46 -1.22 -8.62
CA THR A 38 -4.50 -1.29 -7.60
C THR A 38 -5.75 -1.90 -8.20
N TYR A 39 -6.49 -2.66 -7.38
CA TYR A 39 -7.72 -3.31 -7.83
C TYR A 39 -8.90 -2.81 -7.02
N ILE A 40 -9.75 -2.01 -7.66
CA ILE A 40 -10.98 -1.46 -7.09
C ILE A 40 -10.66 -0.74 -5.78
N ASN A 41 -11.61 -0.60 -4.87
CA ASN A 41 -11.42 0.00 -3.55
C ASN A 41 -11.22 -1.05 -2.47
N SER A 42 -10.66 -2.20 -2.84
CA SER A 42 -10.58 -3.36 -1.96
C SER A 42 -9.30 -3.43 -1.13
N GLY A 43 -8.37 -2.49 -1.33
CA GLY A 43 -7.10 -2.52 -0.62
C GLY A 43 -6.09 -3.52 -1.14
N ASN A 44 -6.35 -4.12 -2.30
CA ASN A 44 -5.42 -5.05 -2.95
C ASN A 44 -4.50 -4.27 -3.89
N ILE A 45 -3.20 -4.34 -3.63
CA ILE A 45 -2.20 -3.60 -4.38
C ILE A 45 -1.08 -4.56 -4.77
N PHE A 46 -0.62 -4.46 -6.00
CA PHE A 46 0.52 -5.25 -6.49
C PHE A 46 1.62 -4.31 -6.94
N PHE A 47 2.85 -4.68 -6.68
CA PHE A 47 4.00 -3.88 -7.08
C PHE A 47 5.24 -4.75 -7.18
N GLU A 48 6.29 -4.19 -7.76
CA GLU A 48 7.59 -4.84 -7.86
C GLU A 48 8.64 -4.02 -7.14
N SER A 49 9.59 -4.70 -6.51
CA SER A 49 10.68 -4.05 -5.80
C SER A 49 11.90 -4.95 -5.72
N ALA A 50 13.09 -4.35 -5.69
CA ALA A 50 14.34 -5.05 -5.43
C ALA A 50 14.63 -5.13 -3.93
N ALA A 51 13.88 -4.43 -3.08
CA ALA A 51 14.06 -4.44 -1.64
C ALA A 51 13.58 -5.77 -1.04
N SER A 52 14.08 -6.10 0.14
CA SER A 52 13.61 -7.28 0.86
C SER A 52 12.22 -7.03 1.46
N LYS A 53 11.52 -8.13 1.77
CA LYS A 53 10.21 -8.03 2.41
C LYS A 53 10.28 -7.26 3.73
N ALA A 54 11.31 -7.51 4.54
CA ALA A 54 11.50 -6.82 5.81
C ALA A 54 11.67 -5.31 5.64
N GLU A 55 12.46 -4.91 4.65
CA GLU A 55 12.64 -3.50 4.32
C GLU A 55 11.33 -2.85 3.86
N LEU A 56 10.55 -3.58 3.06
CA LEU A 56 9.28 -3.08 2.55
C LEU A 56 8.23 -2.95 3.66
N VAL A 57 8.18 -3.88 4.59
CA VAL A 57 7.27 -3.79 5.74
C VAL A 57 7.57 -2.54 6.56
N ASP A 58 8.85 -2.27 6.79
CA ASP A 58 9.27 -1.08 7.52
C ASP A 58 8.92 0.21 6.75
N LEU A 59 9.25 0.25 5.47
CA LEU A 59 8.95 1.38 4.60
C LEU A 59 7.46 1.67 4.54
N LEU A 60 6.65 0.65 4.31
CA LEU A 60 5.21 0.79 4.20
C LEU A 60 4.58 1.16 5.54
N GLY A 61 5.09 0.64 6.64
CA GLY A 61 4.62 1.02 7.96
C GLY A 61 4.80 2.51 8.24
N HIS A 62 5.96 3.04 7.91
CA HIS A 62 6.22 4.47 8.04
C HIS A 62 5.36 5.30 7.08
N PHE A 63 5.25 4.86 5.85
CA PHE A 63 4.44 5.55 4.84
C PHE A 63 2.98 5.67 5.30
N PHE A 64 2.37 4.58 5.73
CA PHE A 64 0.98 4.60 6.17
C PHE A 64 0.79 5.43 7.42
N ARG A 65 1.73 5.38 8.35
CA ARG A 65 1.67 6.22 9.56
C ARG A 65 1.65 7.69 9.21
N ASP A 66 2.45 8.11 8.23
CA ASP A 66 2.60 9.51 7.88
C ASP A 66 1.46 10.03 6.99
N HIS A 67 0.95 9.19 6.10
CA HIS A 67 -0.03 9.61 5.09
C HIS A 67 -1.45 9.12 5.36
N TYR A 68 -1.58 7.97 5.99
CA TYR A 68 -2.87 7.33 6.26
C TYR A 68 -2.90 6.75 7.66
N PRO A 69 -2.84 7.60 8.71
CA PRO A 69 -2.68 7.11 10.09
C PRO A 69 -3.84 6.27 10.61
N PHE A 70 -4.99 6.31 9.93
CA PHE A 70 -6.14 5.49 10.30
C PHE A 70 -5.98 4.02 9.86
N ILE A 71 -5.01 3.72 8.99
CA ILE A 71 -4.74 2.33 8.58
C ILE A 71 -4.03 1.63 9.73
N GLN A 72 -4.70 0.63 10.30
CA GLN A 72 -4.20 -0.08 11.47
C GLN A 72 -3.38 -1.31 11.12
N SER A 73 -3.66 -1.94 9.98
CA SER A 73 -2.93 -3.14 9.60
C SER A 73 -2.86 -3.32 8.09
N PHE A 74 -1.79 -3.96 7.67
CA PHE A 74 -1.63 -4.41 6.30
C PHE A 74 -0.82 -5.72 6.30
N SER A 75 -0.93 -6.46 5.21
CA SER A 75 -0.15 -7.68 5.03
C SER A 75 0.61 -7.60 3.71
N LEU A 76 1.84 -8.06 3.71
CA LEU A 76 2.68 -8.11 2.52
C LEU A 76 3.01 -9.57 2.20
N PHE A 77 2.75 -9.94 0.95
CA PHE A 77 2.97 -11.30 0.47
C PHE A 77 3.99 -11.36 -0.65
#